data_2e23f9c98f7bb7e27d42f6dc63338bab
#
_entry.id   2e23f9c98f7bb7e27d42f6dc63338bab
#
_cell.length_a   1.000
_cell.length_b   1.000
_cell.length_c   1.000
_cell.angle_alpha   90.00
_cell.angle_beta   90.00
_cell.angle_gamma   90.00
#
_symmetry.space_group_name_H-M   'P 1'
#
loop_
_entity.id
_entity.type
_entity.pdbx_description
1 polymer ?
#
loop_
_entity_poly.entity_id
_entity_poly.type
_entity_poly.pdbx_seq_one_letter_code
_entity_poly.pdbx_strand_id
1 'polypeptide(L)'
;TPAPEPEPNPEPNPEPNPEPNPEPNPEPNPEPNLEPNPEPNPEPNPEPNPEPEPSPAPDPAPEEVEPTIVTGAQLVWGVKQSFRRYVTGPIANGSITTTGGNVSQASGNGVFTWTGGTGEYENGEGRIDFTGGVNFAGHDGVLDLTFSNPSLVITGEGTGQLVIDVTGQNYPAREDISGTDVPVANVTFTTSREGDVVTITGATSTLTTQGVAAFSDFYRQGDQLDTVNATFGLIAAEGDTAPTVPAPATPTGNGGTDNSSGPSTTPTQNGTTPVPGGGATIDDSARCEANSVSSASMTWGVRDSFRAYVAGPIANGAISTSGVTQNSDGTFTWSGGSGAYNSAGSAGRASFGGSVSFSGHGGILDMTIGSPQVQITGPNSANLLAAVRSNAPDGTLAVDTDSVLLASLVLPSPASSGADVTWTGAAATLTSAGAEAFGGFYQAGESLDGVTLTLPLGAGVDCDASTGTLPNTGVEHIETAGLAALGLMLLGTTAVVASRRRTAAAE
;
A
#
# COMPACT_ATOMS: atom_id res chain seq x y z
N THR A 1 -36.92 22.05 -52.57
CA THR A 1 -35.91 21.42 -51.68
C THR A 1 -34.98 20.57 -52.50
N PRO A 2 -33.70 20.88 -52.56
CA PRO A 2 -32.73 20.03 -53.27
C PRO A 2 -32.54 18.72 -52.50
N ALA A 3 -32.26 17.65 -53.26
CA ALA A 3 -32.00 16.34 -52.70
C ALA A 3 -30.70 16.33 -51.88
N PRO A 4 -30.57 15.48 -50.83
CA PRO A 4 -29.35 15.36 -50.05
C PRO A 4 -28.21 14.79 -50.91
N GLU A 5 -27.01 15.33 -50.71
CA GLU A 5 -25.76 14.82 -51.29
C GLU A 5 -25.49 13.38 -50.85
N PRO A 6 -24.93 12.52 -51.69
CA PRO A 6 -24.60 11.16 -51.31
C PRO A 6 -23.42 11.16 -50.33
N GLU A 7 -23.48 10.27 -49.34
CA GLU A 7 -22.42 10.05 -48.33
C GLU A 7 -21.09 9.58 -49.03
N PRO A 8 -19.95 10.01 -48.56
CA PRO A 8 -18.68 9.57 -49.10
C PRO A 8 -18.46 8.07 -48.90
N ASN A 9 -18.00 7.40 -49.92
CA ASN A 9 -17.67 5.99 -49.94
C ASN A 9 -16.55 5.70 -48.92
N PRO A 10 -16.67 4.67 -48.09
CA PRO A 10 -15.63 4.32 -47.09
C PRO A 10 -14.30 3.97 -47.81
N GLU A 11 -13.20 4.47 -47.24
CA GLU A 11 -11.86 4.16 -47.72
C GLU A 11 -11.58 2.67 -47.67
N PRO A 12 -10.82 2.10 -48.62
CA PRO A 12 -10.48 0.70 -48.60
C PRO A 12 -9.57 0.38 -47.42
N ASN A 13 -9.92 -0.72 -46.74
CA ASN A 13 -9.15 -1.28 -45.65
C ASN A 13 -7.71 -1.58 -46.10
N PRO A 14 -6.66 -1.19 -45.33
CA PRO A 14 -5.28 -1.49 -45.70
C PRO A 14 -5.04 -3.00 -45.81
N GLU A 15 -4.34 -3.40 -46.84
CA GLU A 15 -3.95 -4.79 -47.07
C GLU A 15 -3.10 -5.30 -45.88
N PRO A 16 -3.24 -6.59 -45.51
CA PRO A 16 -2.42 -7.16 -44.44
C PRO A 16 -0.95 -7.15 -44.82
N ASN A 17 -0.11 -6.72 -43.89
CA ASN A 17 1.34 -6.72 -44.01
C ASN A 17 1.84 -8.16 -44.27
N PRO A 18 2.70 -8.44 -45.27
CA PRO A 18 3.20 -9.78 -45.52
C PRO A 18 3.98 -10.32 -44.32
N GLU A 19 3.75 -11.59 -44.01
CA GLU A 19 4.48 -12.31 -42.98
C GLU A 19 5.99 -12.31 -43.25
N PRO A 20 6.83 -12.22 -42.21
CA PRO A 20 8.28 -12.31 -42.41
C PRO A 20 8.66 -13.69 -42.97
N ASN A 21 9.47 -13.66 -44.02
CA ASN A 21 10.03 -14.84 -44.63
C ASN A 21 10.86 -15.65 -43.64
N PRO A 22 10.68 -16.97 -43.52
CA PRO A 22 11.46 -17.80 -42.58
C PRO A 22 12.96 -17.73 -42.92
N GLU A 23 13.76 -17.62 -41.85
CA GLU A 23 15.23 -17.64 -41.98
C GLU A 23 15.71 -18.94 -42.62
N PRO A 24 16.78 -18.90 -43.43
CA PRO A 24 17.32 -20.09 -44.05
C PRO A 24 17.89 -21.04 -42.99
N ASN A 25 17.51 -22.31 -43.13
CA ASN A 25 17.99 -23.40 -42.32
C ASN A 25 19.54 -23.48 -42.41
N PRO A 26 20.28 -23.59 -41.28
CA PRO A 26 21.73 -23.70 -41.32
C PRO A 26 22.17 -24.96 -42.08
N GLU A 27 23.20 -24.80 -42.92
CA GLU A 27 23.81 -25.90 -43.67
C GLU A 27 24.33 -27.00 -42.75
N PRO A 28 24.25 -28.27 -43.15
CA PRO A 28 24.77 -29.37 -42.35
C PRO A 28 26.28 -29.26 -42.15
N ASN A 29 26.69 -29.41 -40.91
CA ASN A 29 28.09 -29.44 -40.49
C ASN A 29 28.82 -30.61 -41.18
N PRO A 30 30.02 -30.40 -41.79
CA PRO A 30 30.74 -31.48 -42.44
C PRO A 30 31.10 -32.62 -41.47
N GLU A 31 30.94 -33.83 -41.97
CA GLU A 31 31.27 -35.06 -41.21
C GLU A 31 32.75 -35.05 -40.76
N PRO A 32 33.07 -35.52 -39.55
CA PRO A 32 34.45 -35.64 -39.14
C PRO A 32 35.17 -36.73 -39.95
N ASN A 33 36.33 -36.33 -40.53
CA ASN A 33 37.24 -37.21 -41.20
C ASN A 33 37.79 -38.25 -40.23
N LEU A 34 37.41 -39.50 -40.46
CA LEU A 34 37.92 -40.63 -39.66
C LEU A 34 39.35 -40.97 -40.13
N GLU A 35 40.35 -40.53 -39.39
CA GLU A 35 41.70 -41.09 -39.53
C GLU A 35 41.72 -42.58 -39.10
N PRO A 36 42.45 -43.48 -39.76
CA PRO A 36 42.45 -44.86 -39.43
C PRO A 36 43.09 -45.06 -38.05
N ASN A 37 42.34 -45.77 -37.20
CA ASN A 37 42.78 -46.18 -35.84
C ASN A 37 44.05 -47.06 -35.94
N PRO A 38 45.11 -46.76 -35.17
CA PRO A 38 46.26 -47.67 -35.11
C PRO A 38 45.90 -49.01 -34.52
N GLU A 39 46.51 -50.07 -35.01
CA GLU A 39 46.28 -51.45 -34.58
C GLU A 39 46.46 -51.59 -33.05
N PRO A 40 45.60 -52.42 -32.40
CA PRO A 40 45.70 -52.61 -30.97
C PRO A 40 46.96 -53.33 -30.57
N ASN A 41 47.72 -52.74 -29.64
CA ASN A 41 48.82 -53.38 -28.94
C ASN A 41 48.29 -54.58 -28.14
N PRO A 42 48.92 -55.73 -28.10
CA PRO A 42 48.42 -56.91 -27.37
C PRO A 42 48.26 -56.59 -25.87
N GLU A 43 47.10 -56.94 -25.36
CA GLU A 43 46.74 -56.72 -23.97
C GLU A 43 47.66 -57.52 -23.06
N PRO A 44 48.12 -56.96 -21.92
CA PRO A 44 48.73 -57.75 -20.85
C PRO A 44 47.69 -58.68 -20.23
N ASN A 45 48.12 -59.89 -19.93
CA ASN A 45 47.32 -60.95 -19.31
C ASN A 45 46.60 -60.41 -18.04
N PRO A 46 45.29 -60.60 -17.89
CA PRO A 46 44.59 -60.05 -16.74
C PRO A 46 45.12 -60.64 -15.41
N GLU A 47 45.44 -59.75 -14.49
CA GLU A 47 45.67 -60.12 -13.10
C GLU A 47 44.36 -60.70 -12.52
N PRO A 48 44.42 -61.64 -11.56
CA PRO A 48 43.25 -62.23 -10.97
C PRO A 48 42.38 -61.14 -10.33
N ASN A 49 41.13 -61.12 -10.75
CA ASN A 49 40.07 -60.19 -10.26
C ASN A 49 40.03 -60.26 -8.71
N PRO A 50 40.20 -59.16 -7.97
CA PRO A 50 40.00 -59.18 -6.54
C PRO A 50 38.58 -59.60 -6.22
N GLU A 51 38.42 -60.41 -5.18
CA GLU A 51 37.14 -60.82 -4.64
C GLU A 51 36.24 -59.59 -4.45
N PRO A 52 34.94 -59.63 -4.88
CA PRO A 52 34.05 -58.46 -4.73
C PRO A 52 33.94 -58.09 -3.25
N GLU A 53 34.26 -56.81 -2.95
CA GLU A 53 33.97 -56.28 -1.63
C GLU A 53 32.49 -56.42 -1.32
N PRO A 54 32.11 -56.73 -0.08
CA PRO A 54 30.69 -56.84 0.28
C PRO A 54 30.00 -55.53 -0.06
N SER A 55 28.88 -55.62 -0.81
CA SER A 55 28.04 -54.49 -1.15
C SER A 55 27.73 -53.71 0.13
N PRO A 56 27.94 -52.37 0.15
CA PRO A 56 27.50 -51.58 1.30
C PRO A 56 26.05 -51.86 1.61
N ALA A 57 25.74 -51.99 2.89
CA ALA A 57 24.35 -52.12 3.33
C ALA A 57 23.52 -51.01 2.71
N PRO A 58 22.29 -51.24 2.24
CA PRO A 58 21.45 -50.17 1.75
C PRO A 58 21.33 -49.09 2.85
N ASP A 59 21.51 -47.83 2.45
CA ASP A 59 21.24 -46.71 3.33
C ASP A 59 19.86 -46.91 3.97
N PRO A 60 19.70 -46.68 5.27
CA PRO A 60 18.36 -46.71 5.87
C PRO A 60 17.46 -45.81 5.04
N ALA A 61 16.30 -46.34 4.66
CA ALA A 61 15.27 -45.56 3.99
C ALA A 61 15.06 -44.27 4.79
N PRO A 62 14.89 -43.10 4.14
CA PRO A 62 14.54 -41.87 4.87
C PRO A 62 13.37 -42.22 5.81
N GLU A 63 13.53 -41.91 7.11
CA GLU A 63 12.41 -42.02 8.04
C GLU A 63 11.28 -41.15 7.42
N GLU A 64 10.17 -41.80 7.11
CA GLU A 64 8.94 -41.14 6.67
C GLU A 64 8.49 -40.30 7.86
N VAL A 65 8.75 -38.98 7.81
CA VAL A 65 8.34 -38.05 8.86
C VAL A 65 6.84 -37.90 8.74
N GLU A 66 6.11 -38.48 9.70
CA GLU A 66 4.66 -38.36 9.75
C GLU A 66 4.25 -36.88 9.82
N PRO A 67 3.29 -36.40 9.02
CA PRO A 67 2.89 -35.01 9.01
C PRO A 67 2.34 -34.59 10.39
N THR A 68 2.68 -33.40 10.81
CA THR A 68 2.20 -32.84 12.07
C THR A 68 0.79 -32.26 11.87
N ILE A 69 -0.19 -32.80 12.58
CA ILE A 69 -1.58 -32.37 12.48
C ILE A 69 -1.78 -31.08 13.27
N VAL A 70 -2.47 -30.10 12.66
CA VAL A 70 -2.90 -28.87 13.30
C VAL A 70 -4.26 -29.06 13.96
N THR A 71 -4.40 -28.67 15.21
CA THR A 71 -5.65 -28.73 15.95
C THR A 71 -5.96 -27.44 16.69
N GLY A 72 -7.27 -27.17 16.87
CA GLY A 72 -7.74 -26.06 17.67
C GLY A 72 -7.26 -24.70 17.21
N ALA A 73 -6.91 -24.56 15.95
CA ALA A 73 -6.37 -23.33 15.43
C ALA A 73 -7.37 -22.18 15.52
N GLN A 74 -6.80 -20.98 15.66
CA GLN A 74 -7.52 -19.71 15.69
C GLN A 74 -6.90 -18.76 14.68
N LEU A 75 -7.75 -18.07 13.91
CA LEU A 75 -7.39 -17.01 12.98
C LEU A 75 -8.12 -15.73 13.37
N VAL A 76 -7.38 -14.63 13.49
CA VAL A 76 -7.95 -13.30 13.73
C VAL A 76 -7.57 -12.40 12.56
N TRP A 77 -8.58 -11.89 11.85
CA TRP A 77 -8.40 -11.01 10.70
C TRP A 77 -9.60 -10.08 10.53
N GLY A 78 -9.35 -8.84 10.17
CA GLY A 78 -10.41 -7.84 10.01
C GLY A 78 -10.84 -7.60 8.57
N VAL A 79 -10.24 -8.29 7.60
CA VAL A 79 -10.37 -7.96 6.17
C VAL A 79 -9.72 -6.61 5.88
N LYS A 80 -10.46 -5.50 6.06
CA LYS A 80 -9.94 -4.13 5.94
C LYS A 80 -10.79 -3.18 6.80
N GLN A 81 -10.17 -2.47 7.72
CA GLN A 81 -10.86 -1.59 8.67
C GLN A 81 -11.68 -0.49 7.96
N SER A 82 -11.09 0.13 6.92
CA SER A 82 -11.80 1.16 6.17
C SER A 82 -13.03 0.60 5.45
N PHE A 83 -12.96 -0.62 4.93
CA PHE A 83 -14.11 -1.29 4.32
C PHE A 83 -15.22 -1.59 5.34
N ARG A 84 -14.87 -2.10 6.53
CA ARG A 84 -15.87 -2.32 7.58
C ARG A 84 -16.56 -1.01 8.01
N ARG A 85 -15.79 0.08 8.15
CA ARG A 85 -16.36 1.41 8.44
C ARG A 85 -17.26 1.93 7.33
N TYR A 86 -16.87 1.73 6.08
CA TYR A 86 -17.67 2.09 4.93
C TYR A 86 -19.02 1.34 4.92
N VAL A 87 -18.98 0.02 5.09
CA VAL A 87 -20.17 -0.83 5.08
C VAL A 87 -21.17 -0.41 6.14
N THR A 88 -20.73 -0.18 7.38
CA THR A 88 -21.60 0.17 8.51
C THR A 88 -21.83 1.67 8.66
N GLY A 89 -21.17 2.48 7.84
CA GLY A 89 -21.29 3.94 7.84
C GLY A 89 -22.53 4.44 7.08
N PRO A 90 -22.82 5.74 7.20
CA PRO A 90 -24.03 6.33 6.59
C PRO A 90 -24.02 6.31 5.06
N ILE A 91 -22.86 6.06 4.44
CA ILE A 91 -22.74 5.97 2.97
C ILE A 91 -23.35 4.66 2.47
N ALA A 92 -22.85 3.51 2.92
CA ALA A 92 -23.39 2.22 2.54
C ALA A 92 -24.66 1.86 3.33
N ASN A 93 -24.83 2.45 4.52
CA ASN A 93 -25.95 2.23 5.43
C ASN A 93 -26.26 0.74 5.60
N GLY A 94 -25.20 -0.05 5.74
CA GLY A 94 -25.23 -1.49 5.67
C GLY A 94 -25.00 -2.17 6.99
N SER A 95 -24.77 -3.47 6.90
CA SER A 95 -24.51 -4.33 8.05
C SER A 95 -23.45 -5.38 7.72
N ILE A 96 -22.77 -5.83 8.74
CA ILE A 96 -21.84 -6.97 8.68
C ILE A 96 -22.41 -8.07 9.56
N THR A 97 -22.54 -9.27 9.00
CA THR A 97 -23.08 -10.42 9.71
C THR A 97 -22.15 -11.62 9.57
N THR A 98 -22.00 -12.37 10.67
CA THR A 98 -21.25 -13.63 10.63
C THR A 98 -22.21 -14.80 10.40
N THR A 99 -21.75 -15.79 9.62
CA THR A 99 -22.50 -17.01 9.28
C THR A 99 -21.69 -18.25 9.67
N GLY A 100 -22.35 -19.26 10.22
CA GLY A 100 -21.65 -20.45 10.75
C GLY A 100 -21.18 -20.28 12.20
N GLY A 101 -21.00 -21.42 12.92
CA GLY A 101 -20.77 -21.44 14.35
C GLY A 101 -19.36 -21.10 14.83
N ASN A 102 -18.39 -21.03 13.92
CA ASN A 102 -16.97 -20.94 14.27
C ASN A 102 -16.35 -19.56 13.99
N VAL A 103 -17.16 -18.57 13.67
CA VAL A 103 -16.71 -17.20 13.46
C VAL A 103 -17.47 -16.21 14.35
N SER A 104 -16.77 -15.26 14.91
CA SER A 104 -17.35 -14.17 15.71
C SER A 104 -16.71 -12.83 15.32
N GLN A 105 -17.44 -11.74 15.51
CA GLN A 105 -16.93 -10.39 15.33
C GLN A 105 -16.75 -9.69 16.68
N ALA A 106 -15.62 -9.04 16.89
CA ALA A 106 -15.39 -8.20 18.05
C ALA A 106 -16.33 -6.98 18.05
N SER A 107 -16.72 -6.52 19.23
CA SER A 107 -17.61 -5.36 19.39
C SER A 107 -17.06 -4.08 18.74
N GLY A 108 -17.94 -3.13 18.43
CA GLY A 108 -17.54 -1.85 17.84
C GLY A 108 -17.01 -1.96 16.41
N ASN A 109 -17.61 -2.85 15.59
CA ASN A 109 -17.17 -3.10 14.22
C ASN A 109 -15.71 -3.60 14.13
N GLY A 110 -15.32 -4.46 15.11
CA GLY A 110 -13.97 -4.99 15.24
C GLY A 110 -13.63 -6.08 14.23
N VAL A 111 -12.49 -6.72 14.45
CA VAL A 111 -12.00 -7.83 13.63
C VAL A 111 -12.80 -9.11 13.85
N PHE A 112 -12.64 -10.06 12.94
CA PHE A 112 -13.28 -11.37 13.02
C PHE A 112 -12.31 -12.38 13.61
N THR A 113 -12.84 -13.36 14.35
CA THR A 113 -12.10 -14.48 14.91
C THR A 113 -12.76 -15.78 14.47
N TRP A 114 -12.02 -16.59 13.71
CA TRP A 114 -12.37 -17.97 13.38
C TRP A 114 -11.69 -18.88 14.38
N THR A 115 -12.39 -19.92 14.82
CA THR A 115 -11.88 -20.92 15.78
C THR A 115 -12.09 -22.33 15.32
N GLY A 116 -11.34 -23.28 15.89
CA GLY A 116 -11.47 -24.69 15.58
C GLY A 116 -10.89 -25.09 14.22
N GLY A 117 -9.96 -24.30 13.69
CA GLY A 117 -9.26 -24.66 12.46
C GLY A 117 -8.46 -25.94 12.60
N THR A 118 -8.35 -26.69 11.52
CA THR A 118 -7.60 -27.93 11.39
C THR A 118 -6.76 -27.93 10.11
N GLY A 119 -5.74 -28.75 10.06
CA GLY A 119 -4.88 -28.86 8.89
C GLY A 119 -3.59 -29.60 9.16
N GLU A 120 -2.60 -29.31 8.35
CA GLU A 120 -1.27 -29.90 8.43
C GLU A 120 -0.22 -28.81 8.43
N TYR A 121 0.85 -29.00 9.20
CA TYR A 121 1.97 -28.05 9.24
C TYR A 121 3.27 -28.83 9.49
N GLU A 122 4.17 -28.73 8.54
CA GLU A 122 5.45 -29.42 8.57
C GLU A 122 6.57 -28.52 8.00
N ASN A 123 7.73 -28.52 8.64
CA ASN A 123 8.94 -27.83 8.15
C ASN A 123 8.76 -26.36 7.75
N GLY A 124 7.83 -25.63 8.38
CA GLY A 124 7.57 -24.23 8.07
C GLY A 124 6.55 -24.01 6.95
N GLU A 125 5.92 -25.06 6.45
CA GLU A 125 4.88 -25.04 5.42
C GLU A 125 3.62 -25.73 5.92
N GLY A 126 2.45 -25.36 5.38
CA GLY A 126 1.21 -26.01 5.77
C GLY A 126 -0.04 -25.27 5.30
N ARG A 127 -1.19 -25.89 5.56
CA ARG A 127 -2.51 -25.33 5.31
C ARG A 127 -3.39 -25.54 6.54
N ILE A 128 -4.03 -24.49 6.98
CA ILE A 128 -4.93 -24.48 8.12
C ILE A 128 -6.28 -23.96 7.66
N ASP A 129 -7.29 -24.79 7.68
CA ASP A 129 -8.63 -24.52 7.17
C ASP A 129 -9.58 -24.16 8.32
N PHE A 130 -10.40 -23.14 8.10
CA PHE A 130 -11.43 -22.68 9.04
C PHE A 130 -12.80 -22.73 8.38
N THR A 131 -13.85 -22.77 9.19
CA THR A 131 -15.24 -22.76 8.72
C THR A 131 -15.98 -21.54 9.24
N GLY A 132 -16.97 -21.09 8.46
CA GLY A 132 -17.78 -19.91 8.77
C GLY A 132 -17.46 -18.72 7.89
N GLY A 133 -18.39 -17.81 7.78
CA GLY A 133 -18.33 -16.70 6.83
C GLY A 133 -18.70 -15.36 7.44
N VAL A 134 -18.35 -14.31 6.72
CA VAL A 134 -18.70 -12.93 7.00
C VAL A 134 -19.35 -12.34 5.77
N ASN A 135 -20.57 -11.84 5.90
CA ASN A 135 -21.28 -11.13 4.86
C ASN A 135 -21.26 -9.63 5.11
N PHE A 136 -20.97 -8.87 4.08
CA PHE A 136 -20.98 -7.42 4.01
C PHE A 136 -22.11 -6.98 3.08
N ALA A 137 -23.18 -6.43 3.63
CA ALA A 137 -24.34 -5.95 2.88
C ALA A 137 -24.51 -4.44 3.06
N GLY A 138 -24.91 -3.75 1.99
CA GLY A 138 -25.13 -2.31 2.02
C GLY A 138 -25.78 -1.78 0.74
N HIS A 139 -26.02 -0.45 0.66
CA HIS A 139 -26.62 0.21 -0.49
C HIS A 139 -27.94 -0.44 -0.94
N ASP A 140 -28.81 -0.76 0.01
CA ASP A 140 -30.10 -1.42 -0.26
C ASP A 140 -29.95 -2.72 -1.09
N GLY A 141 -28.88 -3.49 -0.80
CA GLY A 141 -28.60 -4.77 -1.45
C GLY A 141 -27.78 -4.69 -2.75
N VAL A 142 -27.23 -3.51 -3.08
CA VAL A 142 -26.27 -3.38 -4.19
C VAL A 142 -24.90 -3.92 -3.81
N LEU A 143 -24.47 -3.69 -2.58
CA LEU A 143 -23.33 -4.35 -1.98
C LEU A 143 -23.82 -5.61 -1.27
N ASP A 144 -23.40 -6.76 -1.74
CA ASP A 144 -23.62 -8.05 -1.09
C ASP A 144 -22.39 -8.93 -1.37
N LEU A 145 -21.48 -9.01 -0.40
CA LEU A 145 -20.22 -9.71 -0.53
C LEU A 145 -20.03 -10.62 0.68
N THR A 146 -19.79 -11.89 0.42
CA THR A 146 -19.53 -12.88 1.47
C THR A 146 -18.14 -13.48 1.29
N PHE A 147 -17.37 -13.46 2.37
CA PHE A 147 -16.11 -14.18 2.54
C PHE A 147 -16.33 -15.33 3.51
N SER A 148 -16.04 -16.56 3.09
CA SER A 148 -16.24 -17.75 3.92
C SER A 148 -15.09 -18.73 3.84
N ASN A 149 -15.02 -19.61 4.83
CA ASN A 149 -14.08 -20.72 4.91
C ASN A 149 -12.61 -20.29 4.65
N PRO A 150 -12.09 -19.30 5.42
CA PRO A 150 -10.72 -18.87 5.21
C PRO A 150 -9.72 -19.98 5.52
N SER A 151 -8.66 -20.04 4.72
CA SER A 151 -7.51 -20.91 4.95
C SER A 151 -6.26 -20.07 5.05
N LEU A 152 -5.41 -20.36 6.03
CA LEU A 152 -4.05 -19.84 6.10
C LEU A 152 -3.11 -20.85 5.46
N VAL A 153 -2.62 -20.52 4.27
CA VAL A 153 -1.63 -21.33 3.54
C VAL A 153 -0.25 -20.76 3.83
N ILE A 154 0.59 -21.52 4.52
CA ILE A 154 1.96 -21.17 4.85
C ILE A 154 2.85 -21.80 3.78
N THR A 155 3.57 -20.97 3.01
CA THR A 155 4.35 -21.39 1.84
C THR A 155 5.85 -21.41 2.07
N GLY A 156 6.27 -21.12 3.29
CA GLY A 156 7.66 -21.09 3.72
C GLY A 156 7.85 -20.23 4.95
N GLU A 157 9.10 -20.12 5.40
CA GLU A 157 9.44 -19.35 6.59
C GLU A 157 9.07 -17.86 6.41
N GLY A 158 8.07 -17.41 7.16
CA GLY A 158 7.63 -16.02 7.18
C GLY A 158 6.75 -15.59 6.01
N THR A 159 6.30 -16.49 5.15
CA THR A 159 5.45 -16.19 3.99
C THR A 159 4.25 -17.11 3.88
N GLY A 160 3.14 -16.56 3.39
CA GLY A 160 1.92 -17.34 3.18
C GLY A 160 0.84 -16.55 2.44
N GLN A 161 -0.34 -17.13 2.37
CA GLN A 161 -1.52 -16.55 1.75
C GLN A 161 -2.76 -16.78 2.61
N LEU A 162 -3.68 -15.81 2.60
CA LEU A 162 -5.06 -16.04 2.99
C LEU A 162 -5.87 -16.40 1.74
N VAL A 163 -6.49 -17.56 1.80
CA VAL A 163 -7.29 -18.16 0.74
C VAL A 163 -8.72 -18.25 1.25
N ILE A 164 -9.72 -17.86 0.46
CA ILE A 164 -11.09 -17.66 0.94
C ILE A 164 -12.08 -18.04 -0.14
N ASP A 165 -13.22 -18.61 0.24
CA ASP A 165 -14.39 -18.69 -0.65
C ASP A 165 -15.06 -17.32 -0.70
N VAL A 166 -15.33 -16.86 -1.92
CA VAL A 166 -15.95 -15.56 -2.19
C VAL A 166 -17.26 -15.76 -2.93
N THR A 167 -18.32 -15.14 -2.46
CA THR A 167 -19.60 -15.04 -3.18
C THR A 167 -20.14 -13.62 -3.05
N GLY A 168 -20.81 -13.14 -4.08
CA GLY A 168 -21.39 -11.81 -4.09
C GLY A 168 -21.76 -11.33 -5.46
N GLN A 169 -21.92 -10.04 -5.63
CA GLN A 169 -22.17 -9.40 -6.92
C GLN A 169 -21.13 -8.31 -7.18
N ASN A 170 -20.60 -8.27 -8.41
CA ASN A 170 -19.72 -7.19 -8.81
C ASN A 170 -20.51 -5.91 -9.01
N TYR A 171 -19.81 -4.80 -8.88
CA TYR A 171 -20.36 -3.49 -9.09
C TYR A 171 -19.60 -2.79 -10.24
N PRO A 172 -20.26 -2.05 -11.15
CA PRO A 172 -21.72 -1.74 -11.19
C PRO A 172 -22.56 -2.79 -11.93
N ALA A 173 -21.94 -3.79 -12.57
CA ALA A 173 -22.63 -4.70 -13.49
C ALA A 173 -23.64 -5.62 -12.81
N ARG A 174 -23.51 -5.86 -11.49
CA ARG A 174 -24.30 -6.81 -10.70
C ARG A 174 -24.21 -8.25 -11.24
N GLU A 175 -23.06 -8.60 -11.77
CA GLU A 175 -22.75 -9.97 -12.15
C GLU A 175 -22.34 -10.75 -10.91
N ASP A 176 -22.78 -11.99 -10.81
CA ASP A 176 -22.42 -12.82 -9.67
C ASP A 176 -20.92 -13.11 -9.65
N ILE A 177 -20.30 -12.84 -8.51
CA ILE A 177 -18.93 -13.25 -8.22
C ILE A 177 -19.02 -14.52 -7.41
N SER A 178 -18.32 -15.56 -7.84
CA SER A 178 -18.13 -16.76 -7.05
C SER A 178 -16.73 -17.32 -7.29
N GLY A 179 -16.07 -17.70 -6.22
CA GLY A 179 -14.76 -18.35 -6.28
C GLY A 179 -14.55 -19.19 -5.03
N THR A 180 -13.97 -20.36 -5.22
CA THR A 180 -13.55 -21.23 -4.13
C THR A 180 -12.05 -21.17 -4.03
N ASP A 181 -11.50 -21.17 -2.82
CA ASP A 181 -10.06 -21.12 -2.58
C ASP A 181 -9.39 -19.92 -3.30
N VAL A 182 -10.01 -18.74 -3.27
CA VAL A 182 -9.44 -17.52 -3.87
C VAL A 182 -8.31 -17.00 -2.99
N PRO A 183 -7.07 -16.91 -3.47
CA PRO A 183 -5.98 -16.31 -2.71
C PRO A 183 -6.18 -14.79 -2.67
N VAL A 184 -6.81 -14.30 -1.59
CA VAL A 184 -7.19 -12.89 -1.44
C VAL A 184 -6.01 -12.03 -0.98
N ALA A 185 -5.16 -12.56 -0.10
CA ALA A 185 -4.04 -11.80 0.43
C ALA A 185 -2.74 -12.60 0.49
N ASN A 186 -1.62 -11.94 0.17
CA ASN A 186 -0.29 -12.40 0.56
C ASN A 186 -0.03 -11.97 2.00
N VAL A 187 0.56 -12.85 2.79
CA VAL A 187 0.84 -12.63 4.22
C VAL A 187 2.33 -12.78 4.48
N THR A 188 2.91 -11.81 5.20
CA THR A 188 4.30 -11.88 5.66
C THR A 188 4.33 -11.79 7.18
N PHE A 189 5.03 -12.70 7.83
CA PHE A 189 4.96 -12.87 9.28
C PHE A 189 6.26 -13.39 9.89
N THR A 190 6.29 -13.39 11.21
CA THR A 190 7.24 -14.16 12.01
C THR A 190 6.45 -15.11 12.89
N THR A 191 6.98 -16.31 13.09
CA THR A 191 6.41 -17.29 13.99
C THR A 191 7.13 -17.29 15.32
N SER A 192 6.38 -17.51 16.40
CA SER A 192 6.95 -17.93 17.69
C SER A 192 6.39 -19.30 18.04
N ARG A 193 7.21 -20.16 18.64
CA ARG A 193 6.79 -21.49 19.06
C ARG A 193 7.06 -21.68 20.57
N GLU A 194 6.05 -22.11 21.29
CA GLU A 194 6.17 -22.49 22.70
C GLU A 194 5.60 -23.92 22.88
N GLY A 195 6.50 -24.88 23.08
CA GLY A 195 6.13 -26.31 23.05
C GLY A 195 5.53 -26.68 21.68
N ASP A 196 4.31 -27.19 21.71
CA ASP A 196 3.56 -27.60 20.52
C ASP A 196 2.58 -26.50 20.01
N VAL A 197 2.66 -25.30 20.55
CA VAL A 197 1.86 -24.18 20.09
C VAL A 197 2.68 -23.23 19.21
N VAL A 198 2.19 -22.96 18.00
CA VAL A 198 2.75 -21.96 17.07
C VAL A 198 1.87 -20.73 17.08
N THR A 199 2.49 -19.56 17.13
CA THR A 199 1.79 -18.25 17.12
C THR A 199 2.38 -17.35 16.03
N ILE A 200 1.50 -16.73 15.27
CA ILE A 200 1.76 -15.67 14.29
C ILE A 200 1.09 -14.41 14.83
N THR A 201 1.84 -13.33 15.02
CA THR A 201 1.31 -12.07 15.56
C THR A 201 1.65 -10.90 14.65
N GLY A 202 0.63 -10.07 14.36
CA GLY A 202 0.82 -8.82 13.61
C GLY A 202 1.33 -9.01 12.17
N ALA A 203 1.02 -10.17 11.57
CA ALA A 203 1.40 -10.45 10.19
C ALA A 203 0.83 -9.40 9.25
N THR A 204 1.66 -8.84 8.37
CA THR A 204 1.21 -7.92 7.33
C THR A 204 0.49 -8.68 6.23
N SER A 205 -0.61 -8.13 5.73
CA SER A 205 -1.33 -8.72 4.61
C SER A 205 -1.57 -7.70 3.51
N THR A 206 -1.38 -8.12 2.26
CA THR A 206 -1.52 -7.29 1.06
C THR A 206 -2.38 -7.97 0.02
N LEU A 207 -3.24 -7.19 -0.65
CA LEU A 207 -4.20 -7.70 -1.61
C LEU A 207 -3.50 -8.32 -2.83
N THR A 208 -3.94 -9.50 -3.24
CA THR A 208 -3.48 -10.15 -4.48
C THR A 208 -4.26 -9.64 -5.70
N THR A 209 -3.87 -10.06 -6.89
CA THR A 209 -4.65 -9.78 -8.12
C THR A 209 -6.04 -10.41 -8.07
N GLN A 210 -6.15 -11.64 -7.58
CA GLN A 210 -7.45 -12.33 -7.42
C GLN A 210 -8.30 -11.67 -6.32
N GLY A 211 -7.64 -11.18 -5.26
CA GLY A 211 -8.29 -10.41 -4.20
C GLY A 211 -8.88 -9.08 -4.70
N VAL A 212 -8.25 -8.42 -5.67
CA VAL A 212 -8.81 -7.22 -6.31
C VAL A 212 -10.19 -7.50 -6.89
N ALA A 213 -10.32 -8.58 -7.67
CA ALA A 213 -11.60 -8.98 -8.26
C ALA A 213 -12.65 -9.33 -7.19
N ALA A 214 -12.23 -9.95 -6.07
CA ALA A 214 -13.11 -10.27 -4.95
C ALA A 214 -13.72 -9.02 -4.28
N PHE A 215 -13.06 -7.86 -4.39
CA PHE A 215 -13.56 -6.57 -3.94
C PHE A 215 -14.15 -5.71 -5.08
N SER A 216 -14.55 -6.31 -6.22
CA SER A 216 -15.12 -5.59 -7.37
C SER A 216 -14.22 -4.44 -7.86
N ASP A 217 -12.92 -4.64 -7.86
CA ASP A 217 -11.89 -3.67 -8.30
C ASP A 217 -11.84 -2.34 -7.52
N PHE A 218 -12.46 -2.28 -6.33
CA PHE A 218 -12.38 -1.08 -5.47
C PHE A 218 -11.00 -0.85 -4.88
N TYR A 219 -10.18 -1.89 -4.79
CA TYR A 219 -8.83 -1.85 -4.27
C TYR A 219 -7.84 -2.32 -5.34
N ARG A 220 -6.55 -2.06 -5.12
CA ARG A 220 -5.48 -2.46 -6.03
C ARG A 220 -4.68 -3.61 -5.47
N GLN A 221 -4.06 -4.36 -6.36
CA GLN A 221 -3.03 -5.31 -5.96
C GLN A 221 -1.95 -4.61 -5.13
N GLY A 222 -1.59 -5.20 -3.99
CA GLY A 222 -0.62 -4.66 -3.07
C GLY A 222 -1.20 -3.70 -2.01
N ASP A 223 -2.49 -3.30 -2.11
CA ASP A 223 -3.13 -2.52 -1.04
C ASP A 223 -3.09 -3.29 0.27
N GLN A 224 -2.75 -2.58 1.35
CA GLN A 224 -2.70 -3.15 2.68
C GLN A 224 -4.09 -3.53 3.19
N LEU A 225 -4.22 -4.74 3.71
CA LEU A 225 -5.37 -5.23 4.45
C LEU A 225 -5.07 -5.19 5.96
N ASP A 226 -6.03 -5.58 6.77
CA ASP A 226 -5.81 -5.66 8.22
C ASP A 226 -4.79 -6.76 8.56
N THR A 227 -4.06 -6.59 9.66
CA THR A 227 -3.10 -7.58 10.13
C THR A 227 -3.75 -8.92 10.44
N VAL A 228 -3.01 -9.98 10.21
CA VAL A 228 -3.41 -11.35 10.51
C VAL A 228 -2.72 -11.82 11.78
N ASN A 229 -3.48 -12.47 12.66
CA ASN A 229 -2.92 -13.20 13.78
C ASN A 229 -3.45 -14.64 13.73
N ALA A 230 -2.60 -15.62 14.03
CA ALA A 230 -3.00 -17.01 14.11
C ALA A 230 -2.29 -17.71 15.27
N THR A 231 -2.98 -18.68 15.88
CA THR A 231 -2.41 -19.56 16.92
C THR A 231 -2.93 -20.97 16.67
N PHE A 232 -2.08 -21.96 16.69
CA PHE A 232 -2.48 -23.34 16.48
C PHE A 232 -1.60 -24.32 17.24
N GLY A 233 -2.21 -25.42 17.67
CA GLY A 233 -1.51 -26.53 18.33
C GLY A 233 -1.07 -27.58 17.30
N LEU A 234 0.06 -28.23 17.55
CA LEU A 234 0.64 -29.30 16.76
C LEU A 234 0.55 -30.61 17.53
N ILE A 235 0.06 -31.66 16.87
CA ILE A 235 0.12 -33.02 17.41
C ILE A 235 0.75 -33.95 16.36
N ALA A 236 1.54 -34.91 16.80
CA ALA A 236 2.00 -35.98 15.91
C ALA A 236 0.81 -36.80 15.42
N ALA A 237 0.86 -37.34 14.20
CA ALA A 237 -0.24 -38.10 13.60
C ALA A 237 -0.62 -39.38 14.39
N GLU A 238 0.22 -39.88 15.25
CA GLU A 238 -0.04 -41.04 16.12
C GLU A 238 -0.12 -40.63 17.60
N GLY A 239 -1.35 -40.51 18.12
CA GLY A 239 -1.67 -40.83 19.54
C GLY A 239 -1.43 -39.76 20.60
N ASP A 240 -1.06 -38.55 20.27
CA ASP A 240 -0.81 -37.50 21.23
C ASP A 240 -2.10 -36.69 21.58
N THR A 241 -2.18 -36.17 22.78
CA THR A 241 -3.32 -35.32 23.18
C THR A 241 -3.14 -33.90 22.67
N ALA A 242 -4.15 -33.37 22.01
CA ALA A 242 -4.13 -32.01 21.48
C ALA A 242 -3.70 -30.96 22.53
N PRO A 243 -2.71 -30.10 22.23
CA PRO A 243 -2.33 -29.01 23.14
C PRO A 243 -3.47 -28.01 23.33
N THR A 244 -3.53 -27.39 24.48
CA THR A 244 -4.55 -26.37 24.77
C THR A 244 -4.14 -25.07 24.10
N VAL A 245 -4.82 -24.72 23.00
CA VAL A 245 -4.67 -23.40 22.38
C VAL A 245 -5.27 -22.32 23.28
N PRO A 246 -4.56 -21.23 23.57
CA PRO A 246 -5.07 -20.14 24.41
C PRO A 246 -6.40 -19.59 23.86
N ALA A 247 -7.33 -19.29 24.75
CA ALA A 247 -8.57 -18.63 24.38
C ALA A 247 -8.28 -17.26 23.72
N PRO A 248 -9.13 -16.81 22.75
CA PRO A 248 -8.94 -15.53 22.09
C PRO A 248 -8.73 -14.42 23.09
N ALA A 249 -7.62 -13.70 22.97
CA ALA A 249 -7.49 -12.43 23.67
C ALA A 249 -8.62 -11.54 23.16
N THR A 250 -9.51 -11.12 24.02
CA THR A 250 -10.56 -10.15 23.66
C THR A 250 -9.84 -8.94 23.09
N PRO A 251 -10.11 -8.52 21.84
CA PRO A 251 -9.47 -7.34 21.30
C PRO A 251 -9.88 -6.16 22.20
N THR A 252 -8.98 -5.72 23.06
CA THR A 252 -9.14 -4.46 23.77
C THR A 252 -9.16 -3.38 22.72
N GLY A 253 -10.32 -2.74 22.54
CA GLY A 253 -10.45 -1.58 21.70
C GLY A 253 -9.34 -0.59 22.05
N ASN A 254 -8.56 -0.23 21.07
CA ASN A 254 -7.48 0.73 21.21
C ASN A 254 -8.09 2.13 21.42
N GLY A 255 -8.55 2.35 22.66
CA GLY A 255 -8.78 3.69 23.18
C GLY A 255 -7.42 4.23 23.57
N GLY A 256 -6.85 5.09 22.73
CA GLY A 256 -5.64 5.80 23.05
C GLY A 256 -5.81 6.60 24.33
N THR A 257 -5.18 6.17 25.39
CA THR A 257 -4.81 7.03 26.51
C THR A 257 -3.30 7.02 26.57
N ASP A 258 -2.73 8.13 26.11
CA ASP A 258 -1.37 8.51 26.43
C ASP A 258 -1.14 8.36 27.93
N ASN A 259 -0.25 7.49 28.32
CA ASN A 259 0.43 7.59 29.59
C ASN A 259 1.94 7.40 29.36
N SER A 260 2.57 8.53 29.00
CA SER A 260 4.01 8.72 28.95
C SER A 260 4.54 8.72 30.38
N SER A 261 5.20 7.65 30.77
CA SER A 261 6.10 7.64 31.91
C SER A 261 7.37 6.89 31.50
N GLY A 262 8.20 7.55 30.71
CA GLY A 262 9.58 7.14 30.49
C GLY A 262 10.50 7.81 31.50
N PRO A 263 11.53 7.12 32.00
CA PRO A 263 12.49 7.73 32.93
C PRO A 263 13.37 8.75 32.19
N SER A 264 13.38 9.95 32.73
CA SER A 264 14.31 11.03 32.38
C SER A 264 15.73 10.63 32.72
N THR A 265 16.57 10.41 31.71
CA THR A 265 18.03 10.46 31.87
C THR A 265 18.54 11.72 31.21
N THR A 266 18.90 12.67 32.05
CA THR A 266 19.60 13.91 31.70
C THR A 266 21.00 13.55 31.18
N PRO A 267 21.42 13.99 29.99
CA PRO A 267 22.82 13.91 29.61
C PRO A 267 23.58 15.03 30.30
N THR A 268 24.56 14.67 31.09
CA THR A 268 25.55 15.56 31.67
C THR A 268 26.39 16.21 30.57
N GLN A 269 26.39 17.54 30.53
CA GLN A 269 27.31 18.30 29.70
C GLN A 269 28.73 18.12 30.25
N ASN A 270 29.61 17.60 29.44
CA ASN A 270 31.05 17.61 29.71
C ASN A 270 31.70 18.67 28.80
N GLY A 271 32.42 19.57 29.46
CA GLY A 271 32.95 20.80 28.90
C GLY A 271 33.97 20.59 27.78
N THR A 272 33.88 21.42 26.79
CA THR A 272 34.86 21.59 25.73
C THR A 272 35.95 22.55 26.15
N THR A 273 37.17 22.06 26.14
CA THR A 273 38.38 22.90 26.12
C THR A 273 38.61 23.43 24.69
N PRO A 274 39.00 24.70 24.51
CA PRO A 274 39.28 25.24 23.19
C PRO A 274 40.63 24.80 22.66
N VAL A 275 40.66 24.28 21.43
CA VAL A 275 41.88 24.04 20.66
C VAL A 275 42.15 25.30 19.83
N PRO A 276 43.41 25.81 19.79
CA PRO A 276 43.76 27.05 19.07
C PRO A 276 43.78 26.83 17.55
N GLY A 277 43.41 27.91 16.85
CA GLY A 277 43.18 27.98 15.44
C GLY A 277 44.30 27.52 14.53
N GLY A 278 43.89 26.81 13.50
CA GLY A 278 44.52 26.74 12.21
C GLY A 278 43.52 27.25 11.20
N GLY A 279 43.73 28.42 10.64
CA GLY A 279 42.92 28.97 9.56
C GLY A 279 43.03 28.10 8.32
N ALA A 280 42.08 27.16 8.17
CA ALA A 280 41.73 26.64 6.87
C ALA A 280 40.78 27.69 6.26
N THR A 281 41.21 28.38 5.22
CA THR A 281 40.32 29.07 4.29
C THR A 281 39.35 28.04 3.79
N ILE A 282 38.10 28.06 4.30
CA ILE A 282 36.99 27.33 3.71
C ILE A 282 36.83 27.91 2.31
N ASP A 283 37.10 27.07 1.32
CA ASP A 283 36.86 27.38 -0.07
C ASP A 283 35.36 27.65 -0.20
N ASP A 284 35.02 28.93 -0.41
CA ASP A 284 33.67 29.47 -0.54
C ASP A 284 32.97 28.99 -1.84
N SER A 285 33.58 27.99 -2.50
CA SER A 285 33.12 27.38 -3.75
C SER A 285 32.15 26.20 -3.56
N ALA A 286 31.86 25.78 -2.33
CA ALA A 286 30.75 24.85 -2.06
C ALA A 286 29.41 25.59 -1.91
N ARG A 287 29.14 26.58 -2.79
CA ARG A 287 27.83 27.19 -2.84
C ARG A 287 26.80 26.17 -3.31
N CYS A 288 25.75 26.03 -2.55
CA CYS A 288 24.56 25.31 -2.99
C CYS A 288 24.08 25.97 -4.30
N GLU A 289 24.27 25.30 -5.43
CA GLU A 289 23.77 25.76 -6.72
C GLU A 289 22.39 25.16 -6.98
N ALA A 290 21.35 25.93 -6.80
CA ALA A 290 20.00 25.57 -7.22
C ALA A 290 19.65 26.33 -8.50
N ASN A 291 18.81 25.70 -9.32
CA ASN A 291 18.19 26.36 -10.47
C ASN A 291 16.78 26.78 -10.10
N SER A 292 16.37 27.96 -10.56
CA SER A 292 14.96 28.37 -10.50
C SER A 292 14.13 27.41 -11.34
N VAL A 293 12.93 27.13 -10.86
CA VAL A 293 11.93 26.34 -11.59
C VAL A 293 10.75 27.25 -11.89
N SER A 294 10.39 27.31 -13.16
CA SER A 294 9.23 28.04 -13.63
C SER A 294 8.48 27.19 -14.66
N SER A 295 7.15 27.35 -14.67
CA SER A 295 6.29 26.55 -15.58
C SER A 295 6.38 25.04 -15.35
N ALA A 296 6.68 24.60 -14.12
CA ALA A 296 6.63 23.19 -13.76
C ALA A 296 5.24 22.60 -14.01
N SER A 297 5.22 21.30 -14.28
CA SER A 297 3.97 20.55 -14.38
C SER A 297 4.00 19.31 -13.51
N MET A 298 2.85 19.01 -12.92
CA MET A 298 2.61 17.79 -12.14
C MET A 298 1.34 17.14 -12.65
N THR A 299 1.44 15.86 -13.04
CA THR A 299 0.27 15.04 -13.38
C THR A 299 0.08 13.96 -12.33
N TRP A 300 -1.14 13.89 -11.79
CA TRP A 300 -1.50 12.96 -10.74
C TRP A 300 -2.98 12.62 -10.80
N GLY A 301 -3.33 11.36 -10.60
CA GLY A 301 -4.72 10.89 -10.62
C GLY A 301 -5.39 10.84 -9.25
N VAL A 302 -4.69 11.16 -8.17
CA VAL A 302 -5.11 10.90 -6.79
C VAL A 302 -5.16 9.38 -6.55
N ARG A 303 -6.27 8.73 -6.92
CA ARG A 303 -6.44 7.29 -6.91
C ARG A 303 -7.52 6.90 -7.92
N ASP A 304 -7.22 5.99 -8.82
CA ASP A 304 -8.13 5.58 -9.90
C ASP A 304 -9.44 4.99 -9.37
N SER A 305 -9.36 4.05 -8.42
CA SER A 305 -10.54 3.46 -7.80
C SER A 305 -11.41 4.50 -7.07
N PHE A 306 -10.81 5.55 -6.49
CA PHE A 306 -11.56 6.64 -5.88
C PHE A 306 -12.29 7.48 -6.92
N ARG A 307 -11.63 7.81 -8.03
CA ARG A 307 -12.29 8.53 -9.14
C ARG A 307 -13.45 7.72 -9.73
N ALA A 308 -13.23 6.43 -9.96
CA ALA A 308 -14.25 5.52 -10.44
C ALA A 308 -15.45 5.44 -9.46
N TYR A 309 -15.18 5.35 -8.16
CA TYR A 309 -16.18 5.37 -7.12
C TYR A 309 -17.00 6.68 -7.12
N VAL A 310 -16.32 7.84 -7.15
CA VAL A 310 -16.99 9.15 -7.15
C VAL A 310 -17.88 9.32 -8.36
N ALA A 311 -17.40 8.96 -9.55
CA ALA A 311 -18.16 9.05 -10.80
C ALA A 311 -19.22 7.95 -10.96
N GLY A 312 -19.12 6.90 -10.15
CA GLY A 312 -20.00 5.74 -10.23
C GLY A 312 -21.36 5.96 -9.59
N PRO A 313 -22.30 5.03 -9.86
CA PRO A 313 -23.68 5.16 -9.37
C PRO A 313 -23.83 4.99 -7.85
N ILE A 314 -22.82 4.49 -7.13
CA ILE A 314 -22.85 4.45 -5.66
C ILE A 314 -22.71 5.86 -5.08
N ALA A 315 -21.63 6.55 -5.38
CA ALA A 315 -21.45 7.90 -4.90
C ALA A 315 -22.38 8.90 -5.64
N ASN A 316 -22.74 8.57 -6.89
CA ASN A 316 -23.53 9.42 -7.78
C ASN A 316 -23.01 10.87 -7.72
N GLY A 317 -21.72 11.00 -7.84
CA GLY A 317 -20.98 12.19 -7.53
C GLY A 317 -20.45 12.93 -8.76
N ALA A 318 -19.65 13.93 -8.49
CA ALA A 318 -18.99 14.73 -9.53
C ALA A 318 -17.54 15.06 -9.14
N ILE A 319 -16.70 15.16 -10.15
CA ILE A 319 -15.32 15.65 -10.04
C ILE A 319 -15.26 16.97 -10.78
N SER A 320 -14.74 18.00 -10.14
CA SER A 320 -14.57 19.32 -10.73
C SER A 320 -13.17 19.88 -10.49
N THR A 321 -12.70 20.73 -11.39
CA THR A 321 -11.37 21.31 -11.33
C THR A 321 -11.44 22.83 -11.37
N SER A 322 -10.48 23.49 -10.70
CA SER A 322 -10.29 24.93 -10.75
C SER A 322 -8.82 25.22 -10.98
N GLY A 323 -8.45 25.78 -12.14
CA GLY A 323 -7.04 26.04 -12.50
C GLY A 323 -6.22 24.76 -12.76
N VAL A 324 -6.87 23.63 -12.97
CA VAL A 324 -6.27 22.31 -13.21
C VAL A 324 -6.90 21.69 -14.44
N THR A 325 -6.13 21.03 -15.28
CA THR A 325 -6.63 20.32 -16.47
C THR A 325 -6.96 18.89 -16.10
N GLN A 326 -8.18 18.43 -16.33
CA GLN A 326 -8.52 17.02 -16.28
C GLN A 326 -8.20 16.38 -17.63
N ASN A 327 -7.42 15.31 -17.62
CA ASN A 327 -7.00 14.56 -18.80
C ASN A 327 -8.05 13.52 -19.20
N SER A 328 -7.94 13.00 -20.43
CA SER A 328 -8.88 11.98 -20.94
C SER A 328 -8.80 10.64 -20.21
N ASP A 329 -7.69 10.34 -19.54
CA ASP A 329 -7.49 9.17 -18.69
C ASP A 329 -7.99 9.36 -17.25
N GLY A 330 -8.61 10.51 -16.98
CA GLY A 330 -9.14 10.87 -15.66
C GLY A 330 -8.10 11.41 -14.69
N THR A 331 -6.82 11.51 -15.06
CA THR A 331 -5.80 12.18 -14.25
C THR A 331 -5.91 13.70 -14.33
N PHE A 332 -5.20 14.40 -13.47
CA PHE A 332 -5.21 15.86 -13.39
C PHE A 332 -3.81 16.41 -13.61
N THR A 333 -3.70 17.49 -14.39
CA THR A 333 -2.44 18.19 -14.62
C THR A 333 -2.49 19.59 -14.03
N TRP A 334 -1.66 19.82 -13.02
CA TRP A 334 -1.33 21.13 -12.50
C TRP A 334 -0.17 21.71 -13.31
N SER A 335 -0.33 22.90 -13.86
CA SER A 335 0.65 23.58 -14.72
C SER A 335 1.06 24.91 -14.11
N GLY A 336 2.16 25.48 -14.61
CA GLY A 336 2.63 26.80 -14.18
C GLY A 336 3.24 26.80 -12.78
N GLY A 337 3.67 25.66 -12.29
CA GLY A 337 4.33 25.54 -10.99
C GLY A 337 5.66 26.31 -10.96
N SER A 338 6.04 26.74 -9.76
CA SER A 338 7.28 27.49 -9.50
C SER A 338 8.02 26.96 -8.29
N GLY A 339 9.34 27.17 -8.26
CA GLY A 339 10.17 26.72 -7.16
C GLY A 339 11.65 26.80 -7.46
N ALA A 340 12.40 25.88 -6.87
CA ALA A 340 13.83 25.72 -7.10
C ALA A 340 14.24 24.25 -6.96
N TYR A 341 15.27 23.85 -7.67
CA TYR A 341 15.83 22.49 -7.63
C TYR A 341 17.34 22.51 -7.70
N ASN A 342 17.99 21.83 -6.76
CA ASN A 342 19.42 21.57 -6.75
C ASN A 342 19.66 20.13 -7.24
N SER A 343 20.17 20.00 -8.45
CA SER A 343 20.44 18.68 -9.05
C SER A 343 21.60 17.93 -8.38
N ALA A 344 22.61 18.66 -7.89
CA ALA A 344 23.77 18.05 -7.21
C ALA A 344 23.39 17.47 -5.83
N GLY A 345 22.53 18.18 -5.10
CA GLY A 345 22.02 17.74 -3.80
C GLY A 345 20.74 16.91 -3.88
N SER A 346 20.17 16.76 -5.08
CA SER A 346 18.86 16.10 -5.28
C SER A 346 17.79 16.61 -4.31
N ALA A 347 17.71 17.93 -4.16
CA ALA A 347 16.78 18.59 -3.26
C ALA A 347 16.06 19.73 -3.97
N GLY A 348 14.76 19.88 -3.71
CA GLY A 348 14.00 20.91 -4.39
C GLY A 348 12.56 21.01 -3.93
N ARG A 349 11.89 22.04 -4.41
CA ARG A 349 10.48 22.27 -4.16
C ARG A 349 9.83 22.86 -5.41
N ALA A 350 8.66 22.33 -5.75
CA ALA A 350 7.78 22.92 -6.76
C ALA A 350 6.37 23.05 -6.19
N SER A 351 5.79 24.23 -6.27
CA SER A 351 4.45 24.56 -5.79
C SER A 351 3.55 24.91 -6.95
N PHE A 352 2.30 24.47 -6.89
CA PHE A 352 1.31 24.61 -7.94
C PHE A 352 0.05 25.29 -7.40
N GLY A 353 -0.64 26.03 -8.25
CA GLY A 353 -1.97 26.56 -7.97
C GLY A 353 -3.08 25.67 -8.49
N GLY A 354 -4.31 25.96 -8.08
CA GLY A 354 -5.50 25.23 -8.53
C GLY A 354 -5.91 24.06 -7.62
N SER A 355 -7.09 23.51 -7.89
CA SER A 355 -7.68 22.47 -7.05
C SER A 355 -8.52 21.48 -7.85
N VAL A 356 -8.70 20.29 -7.28
CA VAL A 356 -9.62 19.26 -7.70
C VAL A 356 -10.59 18.97 -6.55
N SER A 357 -11.89 18.98 -6.82
CA SER A 357 -12.94 18.71 -5.85
C SER A 357 -13.74 17.48 -6.25
N PHE A 358 -14.04 16.66 -5.25
CA PHE A 358 -14.80 15.42 -5.34
C PHE A 358 -16.02 15.54 -4.46
N SER A 359 -17.21 15.36 -5.03
CA SER A 359 -18.47 15.39 -4.28
C SER A 359 -19.31 14.15 -4.58
N GLY A 360 -20.13 13.73 -3.63
CA GLY A 360 -20.99 12.57 -3.79
C GLY A 360 -21.94 12.36 -2.61
N HIS A 361 -22.79 11.34 -2.69
CA HIS A 361 -23.76 10.99 -1.63
C HIS A 361 -24.59 12.16 -1.14
N GLY A 362 -25.01 13.03 -2.07
CA GLY A 362 -25.81 14.21 -1.71
C GLY A 362 -25.08 15.23 -0.82
N GLY A 363 -23.73 15.25 -0.86
CA GLY A 363 -22.89 16.19 -0.13
C GLY A 363 -22.21 15.61 1.13
N ILE A 364 -22.44 14.32 1.46
CA ILE A 364 -21.68 13.64 2.53
C ILE A 364 -20.21 13.53 2.12
N LEU A 365 -19.95 13.03 0.92
CA LEU A 365 -18.60 13.09 0.34
C LEU A 365 -18.41 14.51 -0.22
N ASP A 366 -17.52 15.25 0.38
CA ASP A 366 -17.06 16.57 -0.06
C ASP A 366 -15.58 16.68 0.27
N MET A 367 -14.73 16.62 -0.75
CA MET A 367 -13.28 16.67 -0.61
C MET A 367 -12.67 17.57 -1.67
N THR A 368 -11.81 18.47 -1.26
CA THR A 368 -11.02 19.33 -2.15
C THR A 368 -9.55 19.16 -1.85
N ILE A 369 -8.76 18.92 -2.88
CA ILE A 369 -7.29 18.90 -2.85
C ILE A 369 -6.81 20.11 -3.67
N GLY A 370 -6.12 21.04 -3.05
CA GLY A 370 -5.68 22.28 -3.66
C GLY A 370 -4.21 22.59 -3.42
N SER A 371 -3.68 23.47 -4.26
CA SER A 371 -2.33 24.04 -4.12
C SER A 371 -1.24 23.00 -3.79
N PRO A 372 -1.12 21.90 -4.56
CA PRO A 372 -0.17 20.86 -4.24
C PRO A 372 1.27 21.34 -4.33
N GLN A 373 2.12 20.76 -3.51
CA GLN A 373 3.55 21.02 -3.48
C GLN A 373 4.32 19.70 -3.47
N VAL A 374 5.29 19.55 -4.36
CA VAL A 374 6.25 18.45 -4.32
C VAL A 374 7.54 18.95 -3.70
N GLN A 375 7.97 18.29 -2.63
CA GLN A 375 9.22 18.56 -1.93
C GLN A 375 10.17 17.38 -2.15
N ILE A 376 11.16 17.54 -3.02
CA ILE A 376 12.21 16.55 -3.29
C ILE A 376 13.20 16.61 -2.12
N THR A 377 13.38 15.45 -1.45
CA THR A 377 14.19 15.33 -0.23
C THR A 377 15.43 14.49 -0.41
N GLY A 378 15.59 13.88 -1.58
CA GLY A 378 16.73 13.05 -1.92
C GLY A 378 16.63 12.51 -3.34
N PRO A 379 17.63 11.76 -3.81
CA PRO A 379 17.68 11.27 -5.20
C PRO A 379 16.48 10.39 -5.56
N ASN A 380 15.94 9.65 -4.61
CA ASN A 380 14.83 8.71 -4.82
C ASN A 380 13.63 9.02 -3.90
N SER A 381 13.58 10.18 -3.27
CA SER A 381 12.54 10.49 -2.28
C SER A 381 11.99 11.90 -2.43
N ALA A 382 10.67 12.02 -2.28
CA ALA A 382 9.98 13.29 -2.19
C ALA A 382 8.72 13.17 -1.32
N ASN A 383 8.16 14.32 -0.96
CA ASN A 383 6.90 14.46 -0.26
C ASN A 383 5.90 15.18 -1.17
N LEU A 384 4.66 14.74 -1.15
CA LEU A 384 3.53 15.43 -1.77
C LEU A 384 2.68 16.05 -0.66
N LEU A 385 2.68 17.38 -0.59
CA LEU A 385 1.85 18.17 0.31
C LEU A 385 0.72 18.84 -0.49
N ALA A 386 -0.42 19.12 0.16
CA ALA A 386 -1.50 19.89 -0.44
C ALA A 386 -2.36 20.56 0.63
N ALA A 387 -3.08 21.61 0.24
CA ALA A 387 -4.24 22.06 0.98
C ALA A 387 -5.36 21.04 0.84
N VAL A 388 -6.01 20.68 1.93
CA VAL A 388 -7.12 19.71 1.90
C VAL A 388 -8.28 20.23 2.76
N ARG A 389 -9.46 20.17 2.18
CA ARG A 389 -10.73 20.26 2.91
C ARG A 389 -11.52 19.00 2.62
N SER A 390 -11.95 18.30 3.66
CA SER A 390 -12.69 17.05 3.48
C SER A 390 -13.67 16.79 4.61
N ASN A 391 -14.74 16.08 4.30
CA ASN A 391 -15.70 15.58 5.28
C ASN A 391 -15.33 14.15 5.72
N ALA A 392 -15.66 13.85 6.97
CA ALA A 392 -15.73 12.48 7.47
C ALA A 392 -16.93 11.72 6.86
N PRO A 393 -16.96 10.37 6.97
CA PRO A 393 -18.08 9.57 6.45
C PRO A 393 -19.46 9.92 6.99
N ASP A 394 -19.56 10.60 8.12
CA ASP A 394 -20.80 11.10 8.70
C ASP A 394 -21.23 12.48 8.17
N GLY A 395 -20.49 13.03 7.20
CA GLY A 395 -20.74 14.33 6.59
C GLY A 395 -20.23 15.52 7.42
N THR A 396 -19.63 15.29 8.58
CA THR A 396 -19.00 16.37 9.37
C THR A 396 -17.65 16.73 8.79
N LEU A 397 -17.21 17.99 8.97
CA LEU A 397 -15.88 18.43 8.54
C LEU A 397 -14.81 17.66 9.31
N ALA A 398 -13.98 16.89 8.58
CA ALA A 398 -12.87 16.13 9.15
C ALA A 398 -11.57 16.91 9.13
N VAL A 399 -11.23 17.51 7.99
CA VAL A 399 -9.98 18.24 7.76
C VAL A 399 -10.27 19.54 7.02
N ASP A 400 -9.63 20.63 7.44
CA ASP A 400 -9.57 21.89 6.72
C ASP A 400 -8.21 22.52 7.01
N THR A 401 -7.26 22.38 6.11
CA THR A 401 -5.88 22.81 6.31
C THR A 401 -5.24 23.24 4.99
N ASP A 402 -4.39 24.27 5.07
CA ASP A 402 -3.65 24.78 3.92
C ASP A 402 -2.45 23.91 3.52
N SER A 403 -2.03 22.97 4.37
CA SER A 403 -0.93 22.07 4.05
C SER A 403 -1.01 20.79 4.89
N VAL A 404 -1.11 19.67 4.22
CA VAL A 404 -0.98 18.33 4.82
C VAL A 404 -0.01 17.50 4.00
N LEU A 405 0.83 16.73 4.65
CA LEU A 405 1.64 15.71 3.98
C LEU A 405 0.73 14.56 3.54
N LEU A 406 0.29 14.60 2.28
CA LEU A 406 -0.63 13.59 1.73
C LEU A 406 0.06 12.26 1.47
N ALA A 407 1.21 12.29 0.79
CA ALA A 407 1.90 11.07 0.38
C ALA A 407 3.42 11.23 0.44
N SER A 408 4.09 10.11 0.72
CA SER A 408 5.50 9.92 0.44
C SER A 408 5.66 9.43 -0.99
N LEU A 409 6.67 9.96 -1.70
CA LEU A 409 6.95 9.59 -3.09
C LEU A 409 8.30 8.86 -3.18
N VAL A 410 8.32 7.75 -3.90
CA VAL A 410 9.55 7.09 -4.35
C VAL A 410 9.80 7.52 -5.78
N LEU A 411 10.84 8.34 -5.98
CA LEU A 411 11.20 8.89 -7.28
C LEU A 411 11.99 7.85 -8.09
N PRO A 412 11.58 7.55 -9.35
CA PRO A 412 12.43 6.81 -10.28
C PRO A 412 13.64 7.66 -10.71
N SER A 413 14.55 7.08 -11.47
CA SER A 413 15.62 7.87 -12.08
C SER A 413 15.03 8.94 -12.99
N PRO A 414 15.44 10.22 -12.87
CA PRO A 414 14.90 11.27 -13.70
C PRO A 414 15.41 11.16 -15.14
N ALA A 415 14.54 11.51 -16.09
CA ALA A 415 14.92 11.77 -17.46
C ALA A 415 15.22 13.27 -17.65
N SER A 416 16.30 13.60 -18.36
CA SER A 416 16.65 14.97 -18.68
C SER A 416 16.52 15.21 -20.19
N SER A 417 15.84 16.30 -20.56
CA SER A 417 15.69 16.74 -21.94
C SER A 417 15.91 18.25 -22.01
N GLY A 418 17.07 18.67 -22.47
CA GLY A 418 17.48 20.08 -22.39
C GLY A 418 17.60 20.55 -20.96
N ALA A 419 16.83 21.59 -20.60
CA ALA A 419 16.76 22.10 -19.24
C ALA A 419 15.69 21.40 -18.37
N ASP A 420 14.89 20.50 -18.94
CA ASP A 420 13.81 19.85 -18.21
C ASP A 420 14.31 18.60 -17.48
N VAL A 421 13.88 18.43 -16.25
CA VAL A 421 14.08 17.23 -15.45
C VAL A 421 12.72 16.62 -15.15
N THR A 422 12.51 15.34 -15.53
CA THR A 422 11.21 14.67 -15.41
C THR A 422 11.34 13.35 -14.66
N TRP A 423 10.50 13.18 -13.65
CA TRP A 423 10.24 11.89 -12.97
C TRP A 423 8.87 11.39 -13.42
N THR A 424 8.83 10.23 -14.05
CA THR A 424 7.57 9.66 -14.57
C THR A 424 7.06 8.57 -13.66
N GLY A 425 5.83 8.71 -13.18
CA GLY A 425 5.14 7.66 -12.42
C GLY A 425 5.79 7.39 -11.05
N ALA A 426 6.27 8.43 -10.34
CA ALA A 426 6.78 8.27 -8.99
C ALA A 426 5.73 7.59 -8.10
N ALA A 427 6.09 6.46 -7.48
CA ALA A 427 5.17 5.72 -6.63
C ALA A 427 4.79 6.55 -5.40
N ALA A 428 3.50 6.70 -5.16
CA ALA A 428 2.95 7.48 -4.07
C ALA A 428 2.30 6.59 -3.01
N THR A 429 2.68 6.79 -1.75
CA THR A 429 2.16 6.04 -0.61
C THR A 429 1.51 7.01 0.39
N LEU A 430 0.27 6.73 0.76
CA LEU A 430 -0.52 7.56 1.66
C LEU A 430 0.11 7.63 3.06
N THR A 431 0.24 8.82 3.61
CA THR A 431 0.70 9.00 4.99
C THR A 431 -0.45 8.88 6.00
N SER A 432 -0.15 8.89 7.30
CA SER A 432 -1.20 8.93 8.34
C SER A 432 -2.04 10.21 8.24
N ALA A 433 -1.40 11.37 8.04
CA ALA A 433 -2.11 12.63 7.85
C ALA A 433 -2.91 12.65 6.54
N GLY A 434 -2.39 12.01 5.48
CA GLY A 434 -3.10 11.80 4.24
C GLY A 434 -4.34 10.92 4.41
N ALA A 435 -4.25 9.86 5.22
CA ALA A 435 -5.39 8.99 5.52
C ALA A 435 -6.51 9.76 6.24
N GLU A 436 -6.17 10.62 7.20
CA GLU A 436 -7.13 11.52 7.84
C GLU A 436 -7.74 12.51 6.82
N ALA A 437 -6.92 13.04 5.92
CA ALA A 437 -7.35 13.95 4.86
C ALA A 437 -8.36 13.29 3.90
N PHE A 438 -8.29 11.98 3.71
CA PHE A 438 -9.29 11.21 2.98
C PHE A 438 -10.48 10.77 3.85
N GLY A 439 -10.72 11.42 5.00
CA GLY A 439 -11.84 11.09 5.90
C GLY A 439 -11.74 9.70 6.53
N GLY A 440 -10.58 9.07 6.52
CA GLY A 440 -10.38 7.72 7.02
C GLY A 440 -10.90 6.60 6.10
N PHE A 441 -11.22 6.91 4.84
CA PHE A 441 -11.59 5.90 3.83
C PHE A 441 -10.43 5.00 3.43
N TYR A 442 -9.21 5.53 3.51
CA TYR A 442 -7.97 4.82 3.21
C TYR A 442 -7.07 4.79 4.44
N GLN A 443 -6.20 3.79 4.50
CA GLN A 443 -5.24 3.67 5.60
C GLN A 443 -3.87 4.23 5.18
N ALA A 444 -3.09 4.67 6.17
CA ALA A 444 -1.68 4.97 5.94
C ALA A 444 -0.97 3.74 5.35
N GLY A 445 -0.10 3.97 4.38
CA GLY A 445 0.60 2.91 3.66
C GLY A 445 -0.10 2.45 2.38
N GLU A 446 -1.35 2.85 2.11
CA GLU A 446 -2.02 2.52 0.85
C GLU A 446 -1.41 3.27 -0.34
N SER A 447 -1.37 2.58 -1.48
CA SER A 447 -0.87 3.14 -2.73
C SER A 447 -1.86 4.12 -3.35
N LEU A 448 -1.36 5.26 -3.79
CA LEU A 448 -2.06 6.22 -4.63
C LEU A 448 -1.61 6.10 -6.08
N ASP A 449 -2.21 6.87 -6.99
CA ASP A 449 -1.74 6.95 -8.37
C ASP A 449 -0.32 7.53 -8.43
N GLY A 450 0.48 7.06 -9.37
CA GLY A 450 1.82 7.58 -9.58
C GLY A 450 1.82 9.06 -9.97
N VAL A 451 2.81 9.79 -9.46
CA VAL A 451 3.00 11.21 -9.75
C VAL A 451 4.03 11.37 -10.87
N THR A 452 3.69 12.11 -11.92
CA THR A 452 4.67 12.55 -12.93
C THR A 452 4.96 14.03 -12.70
N LEU A 453 6.23 14.38 -12.50
CA LEU A 453 6.70 15.72 -12.23
C LEU A 453 7.72 16.15 -13.28
N THR A 454 7.53 17.31 -13.90
CA THR A 454 8.50 17.92 -14.82
C THR A 454 8.89 19.29 -14.29
N LEU A 455 10.19 19.52 -14.14
CA LEU A 455 10.79 20.77 -13.69
C LEU A 455 11.64 21.37 -14.80
N PRO A 456 11.16 22.40 -15.53
CA PRO A 456 11.99 23.22 -16.40
C PRO A 456 12.96 24.07 -15.54
N LEU A 457 14.25 23.83 -15.70
CA LEU A 457 15.31 24.50 -14.93
C LEU A 457 15.71 25.81 -15.61
N GLY A 458 15.63 26.89 -14.85
CA GLY A 458 16.05 28.23 -15.29
C GLY A 458 17.44 28.61 -14.79
N ALA A 459 17.64 29.89 -14.59
CA ALA A 459 18.90 30.43 -14.10
C ALA A 459 19.21 29.94 -12.67
N GLY A 460 20.50 29.90 -12.34
CA GLY A 460 20.94 29.62 -10.97
C GLY A 460 20.38 30.62 -9.98
N VAL A 461 19.97 30.14 -8.83
CA VAL A 461 19.52 30.93 -7.68
C VAL A 461 20.38 30.62 -6.47
N ASP A 462 20.67 31.62 -5.64
CA ASP A 462 21.43 31.39 -4.40
C ASP A 462 20.55 30.58 -3.43
N CYS A 463 21.13 29.53 -2.87
CA CYS A 463 20.53 28.86 -1.72
C CYS A 463 20.86 29.66 -0.46
N ASP A 464 19.98 29.63 0.54
CA ASP A 464 20.31 30.19 1.86
C ASP A 464 21.42 29.33 2.50
N ALA A 465 22.62 29.90 2.52
CA ALA A 465 23.83 29.24 3.00
C ALA A 465 23.81 28.95 4.52
N SER A 466 22.88 29.51 5.26
CA SER A 466 22.81 29.36 6.72
C SER A 466 22.08 28.06 7.15
N THR A 467 21.23 27.50 6.31
CA THR A 467 20.39 26.34 6.64
C THR A 467 20.51 25.17 5.67
N GLY A 468 21.22 25.34 4.54
CA GLY A 468 21.26 24.34 3.47
C GLY A 468 19.90 24.11 2.79
N THR A 469 18.92 24.96 3.07
CA THR A 469 17.57 24.87 2.53
C THR A 469 17.41 25.76 1.30
N LEU A 470 16.63 25.29 0.33
CA LEU A 470 16.29 26.07 -0.86
C LEU A 470 15.50 27.35 -0.49
N PRO A 471 15.68 28.45 -1.24
CA PRO A 471 14.93 29.68 -0.98
C PRO A 471 13.43 29.41 -0.94
N ASN A 472 12.77 29.91 0.07
CA ASN A 472 11.32 29.78 0.26
C ASN A 472 10.61 30.80 -0.67
N THR A 473 10.52 30.46 -1.97
CA THR A 473 9.87 31.32 -2.97
C THR A 473 8.36 31.16 -2.95
N GLY A 474 7.74 31.47 -1.83
CA GLY A 474 6.27 31.55 -1.77
C GLY A 474 5.65 30.86 -0.58
N VAL A 475 5.70 31.45 0.53
CA VAL A 475 4.77 31.60 1.65
C VAL A 475 5.57 32.03 2.88
N GLU A 476 5.84 33.32 3.01
CA GLU A 476 6.13 33.89 4.31
C GLU A 476 4.82 33.89 5.11
N HIS A 477 4.85 33.34 6.30
CA HIS A 477 3.82 33.23 7.34
C HIS A 477 3.10 31.90 7.51
N ILE A 478 3.77 30.86 8.05
CA ILE A 478 3.05 29.78 8.75
C ILE A 478 3.67 29.43 10.13
N GLU A 479 4.87 29.89 10.50
CA GLU A 479 5.48 29.46 11.77
C GLU A 479 4.93 30.11 13.03
N THR A 480 4.09 31.13 12.96
CA THR A 480 3.54 31.79 14.16
C THR A 480 2.06 31.52 14.43
N ALA A 481 1.32 30.92 13.52
CA ALA A 481 -0.11 30.66 13.71
C ALA A 481 -0.38 29.41 14.56
N GLY A 482 0.48 28.39 14.52
CA GLY A 482 0.28 27.12 15.22
C GLY A 482 0.36 27.24 16.76
N LEU A 483 1.20 28.12 17.29
CA LEU A 483 1.33 28.32 18.74
C LEU A 483 0.27 29.26 19.34
N ALA A 484 -0.32 30.14 18.53
CA ALA A 484 -1.41 31.01 18.97
C ALA A 484 -2.76 30.29 19.04
N ALA A 485 -3.00 29.29 18.20
CA ALA A 485 -4.23 28.51 18.23
C ALA A 485 -4.32 27.59 19.46
N LEU A 486 -3.22 27.02 19.92
CA LEU A 486 -3.20 26.23 21.18
C LEU A 486 -3.44 27.10 22.42
N GLY A 487 -2.96 28.36 22.41
CA GLY A 487 -3.19 29.32 23.52
C GLY A 487 -4.65 29.79 23.62
N LEU A 488 -5.35 29.92 22.49
CA LEU A 488 -6.75 30.36 22.46
C LEU A 488 -7.74 29.24 22.84
N MET A 489 -7.45 27.98 22.56
CA MET A 489 -8.27 26.85 23.01
C MET A 489 -8.22 26.65 24.52
N LEU A 490 -7.07 26.88 25.16
CA LEU A 490 -6.95 26.80 26.64
C LEU A 490 -7.67 27.94 27.35
N LEU A 491 -7.81 29.10 26.75
CA LEU A 491 -8.56 30.24 27.31
C LEU A 491 -10.08 30.12 27.05
N GLY A 492 -10.50 29.47 25.97
CA GLY A 492 -11.90 29.23 25.67
C GLY A 492 -12.58 28.25 26.63
N THR A 493 -11.89 27.21 27.03
CA THR A 493 -12.44 26.20 27.97
C THR A 493 -12.63 26.71 29.39
N THR A 494 -11.79 27.65 29.85
CA THR A 494 -11.97 28.27 31.16
C THR A 494 -13.12 29.28 31.20
N ALA A 495 -13.42 29.96 30.09
CA ALA A 495 -14.55 30.86 29.99
C ALA A 495 -15.91 30.17 29.98
N VAL A 496 -16.03 28.99 29.33
CA VAL A 496 -17.27 28.19 29.29
C VAL A 496 -17.58 27.56 30.63
N VAL A 497 -16.56 27.10 31.39
CA VAL A 497 -16.75 26.53 32.75
C VAL A 497 -17.14 27.63 33.75
N ALA A 498 -16.63 28.86 33.60
CA ALA A 498 -17.01 29.98 34.49
C ALA A 498 -18.43 30.49 34.21
N SER A 499 -18.91 30.44 32.95
CA SER A 499 -20.28 30.85 32.65
C SER A 499 -21.33 29.85 33.14
N ARG A 500 -21.06 28.56 33.11
CA ARG A 500 -21.99 27.52 33.65
C ARG A 500 -22.11 27.51 35.19
N ARG A 501 -21.10 28.02 35.89
CA ARG A 501 -21.17 28.16 37.37
C ARG A 501 -21.97 29.38 37.84
N ARG A 502 -22.22 30.38 36.99
CA ARG A 502 -23.04 31.55 37.35
C ARG A 502 -24.54 31.33 37.14
N THR A 503 -24.96 30.38 36.36
CA THR A 503 -26.40 30.05 36.13
C THR A 503 -26.94 29.06 37.19
N ALA A 504 -26.10 28.35 37.93
CA ALA A 504 -26.54 27.41 38.99
C ALA A 504 -26.66 28.04 40.39
N ALA A 505 -26.41 29.35 40.55
CA ALA A 505 -26.50 30.06 41.80
C ALA A 505 -27.67 31.06 41.88
N ALA A 506 -28.59 31.00 40.91
CA ALA A 506 -29.75 31.91 40.81
C ALA A 506 -31.12 31.16 40.70
N GLU A 507 -31.18 29.91 41.23
CA GLU A 507 -32.42 29.23 41.55
C GLU A 507 -32.38 28.69 42.97
#